data_12b3441f8f06482167e91d4667861b47
#
_entry.id   12b3441f8f06482167e91d4667861b47
#
_cell.length_a   1.000
_cell.length_b   1.000
_cell.length_c   1.000
_cell.angle_alpha   90.00
_cell.angle_beta   90.00
_cell.angle_gamma   90.00
#
_symmetry.space_group_name_H-M   'P 1'
#
loop_
_entity.id
_entity.type
_entity.pdbx_description
1 polymer ?
#
loop_
_entity_poly.entity_id
_entity_poly.type
_entity_poly.pdbx_seq_one_letter_code
_entity_poly.pdbx_strand_id
1 'polypeptide(L)'
;MKKCNLFIVGILCMMLFSCKESDKPIMTIDQVNASWQTAPISGVKNAEIKDMVMAFQKQWPTKSVAMLMKDLELPEDQQQYISVYDPENNYMSFAEGSDDRDAESMWANVRQRSNGHQLFGITFSQPSSTVKSFLAFYDYDPSKGTLTPETSLANLFTPSFANVEVGYTLPQEGDELVVNEYFLNWWTAMRHVYSWDGMKPCNPVAEFAEIDGVMETFNENYMTYEMGDFSKYALIDIDEDGEPELWLSTDDEEYQAVLSIVEGGVTLVAGKDYKRQLVFYKGVVGDTGGCGTGCFYAHYIQLKNSAPEFEFADMQSYDFELEDMTDSYSMNDEPLTEEEGQIILDSFGDSYDPEVEWRPFKVAH
;
A
#
# COMPACT_ATOMS: atom_id res chain seq x y z
N MET A 1 -78.13 -48.85 -32.33
CA MET A 1 -76.87 -48.78 -31.53
C MET A 1 -75.78 -48.08 -32.35
N LYS A 2 -75.54 -46.80 -32.10
CA LYS A 2 -74.53 -45.99 -32.80
C LYS A 2 -73.39 -45.78 -31.84
N LYS A 3 -72.18 -46.24 -32.20
CA LYS A 3 -70.97 -46.04 -31.46
C LYS A 3 -70.45 -44.63 -31.74
N CYS A 4 -70.27 -43.78 -30.71
CA CYS A 4 -69.67 -42.47 -30.78
C CYS A 4 -68.19 -42.62 -30.52
N ASN A 5 -67.36 -42.41 -31.55
CA ASN A 5 -65.88 -42.29 -31.37
C ASN A 5 -65.53 -40.91 -30.89
N LEU A 6 -65.02 -40.84 -29.68
CA LEU A 6 -64.50 -39.60 -29.11
C LEU A 6 -63.01 -39.45 -29.52
N PHE A 7 -62.72 -38.52 -30.42
CA PHE A 7 -61.33 -38.09 -30.75
C PHE A 7 -60.83 -37.10 -29.68
N ILE A 8 -59.93 -37.55 -28.84
CA ILE A 8 -59.22 -36.70 -27.92
C ILE A 8 -58.02 -36.10 -28.69
N VAL A 9 -58.16 -34.87 -29.11
CA VAL A 9 -57.00 -34.05 -29.62
C VAL A 9 -56.23 -33.55 -28.40
N GLY A 10 -55.13 -34.20 -28.12
CA GLY A 10 -54.17 -33.75 -27.12
C GLY A 10 -53.39 -32.55 -27.66
N ILE A 11 -53.79 -31.34 -27.25
CA ILE A 11 -52.98 -30.13 -27.44
C ILE A 11 -51.80 -30.22 -26.46
N LEU A 12 -50.64 -30.65 -26.97
CA LEU A 12 -49.38 -30.57 -26.26
C LEU A 12 -48.95 -29.10 -26.24
N CYS A 13 -49.35 -28.38 -25.19
CA CYS A 13 -48.80 -27.06 -24.89
C CYS A 13 -47.33 -27.26 -24.56
N MET A 14 -46.44 -27.10 -25.55
CA MET A 14 -45.06 -26.82 -25.30
C MET A 14 -45.01 -25.44 -24.64
N MET A 15 -45.05 -25.40 -23.30
CA MET A 15 -44.57 -24.25 -22.56
C MET A 15 -43.07 -24.18 -22.81
N LEU A 16 -42.67 -23.33 -23.75
CA LEU A 16 -41.33 -22.79 -23.80
C LEU A 16 -41.13 -22.02 -22.51
N PHE A 17 -40.63 -22.69 -21.49
CA PHE A 17 -40.00 -22.00 -20.39
C PHE A 17 -38.77 -21.31 -20.98
N SER A 18 -38.99 -20.09 -21.46
CA SER A 18 -37.91 -19.10 -21.52
C SER A 18 -37.44 -18.97 -20.05
N CYS A 19 -36.39 -19.69 -19.67
CA CYS A 19 -35.62 -19.32 -18.51
C CYS A 19 -35.10 -17.91 -18.80
N LYS A 20 -35.83 -16.88 -18.35
CA LYS A 20 -35.22 -15.62 -18.08
C LYS A 20 -34.08 -15.96 -17.12
N GLU A 21 -32.83 -15.80 -17.55
CA GLU A 21 -31.73 -15.75 -16.63
C GLU A 21 -32.17 -14.80 -15.52
N SER A 22 -32.39 -15.32 -14.32
CA SER A 22 -32.76 -14.48 -13.19
C SER A 22 -31.54 -13.59 -12.92
N ASP A 23 -31.66 -12.30 -13.11
CA ASP A 23 -30.61 -11.36 -12.76
C ASP A 23 -30.26 -11.62 -11.30
N LYS A 24 -29.02 -12.02 -11.05
CA LYS A 24 -28.51 -12.18 -9.70
C LYS A 24 -28.61 -10.82 -8.99
N PRO A 25 -28.89 -10.77 -7.69
CA PRO A 25 -28.92 -9.52 -6.95
C PRO A 25 -27.53 -8.88 -6.97
N ILE A 26 -27.47 -7.55 -7.01
CA ILE A 26 -26.24 -6.78 -6.85
C ILE A 26 -25.57 -7.17 -5.52
N MET A 27 -24.29 -7.47 -5.58
CA MET A 27 -23.45 -7.85 -4.45
C MET A 27 -22.68 -6.63 -3.95
N THR A 28 -22.45 -6.58 -2.63
CA THR A 28 -21.51 -5.61 -2.04
C THR A 28 -20.07 -6.02 -2.32
N ILE A 29 -19.13 -5.10 -2.18
CA ILE A 29 -17.69 -5.38 -2.31
C ILE A 29 -17.27 -6.51 -1.37
N ASP A 30 -17.72 -6.49 -0.10
CA ASP A 30 -17.42 -7.54 0.88
C ASP A 30 -17.89 -8.92 0.42
N GLN A 31 -19.09 -8.99 -0.14
CA GLN A 31 -19.62 -10.26 -0.66
C GLN A 31 -18.83 -10.77 -1.86
N VAL A 32 -18.40 -9.89 -2.75
CA VAL A 32 -17.56 -10.26 -3.90
C VAL A 32 -16.20 -10.71 -3.42
N ASN A 33 -15.56 -9.97 -2.52
CA ASN A 33 -14.26 -10.30 -1.96
C ASN A 33 -14.26 -11.67 -1.27
N ALA A 34 -15.33 -12.00 -0.54
CA ALA A 34 -15.49 -13.31 0.10
C ALA A 34 -15.74 -14.46 -0.89
N SER A 35 -16.09 -14.15 -2.14
CA SER A 35 -16.61 -15.14 -3.10
C SER A 35 -15.75 -15.34 -4.33
N TRP A 36 -14.98 -14.35 -4.78
CA TRP A 36 -14.32 -14.37 -6.10
C TRP A 36 -13.38 -15.56 -6.32
N GLN A 37 -12.77 -16.08 -5.25
CA GLN A 37 -11.86 -17.23 -5.30
C GLN A 37 -12.56 -18.58 -5.40
N THR A 38 -13.90 -18.64 -5.26
CA THR A 38 -14.62 -19.90 -5.08
C THR A 38 -14.88 -20.67 -6.36
N ALA A 39 -14.92 -19.99 -7.51
CA ALA A 39 -15.28 -20.64 -8.77
C ALA A 39 -14.67 -19.95 -9.99
N PRO A 40 -14.29 -20.73 -11.02
CA PRO A 40 -13.92 -20.18 -12.32
C PRO A 40 -15.15 -19.59 -13.02
N ILE A 41 -14.89 -18.61 -13.91
CA ILE A 41 -15.90 -17.97 -14.74
C ILE A 41 -15.74 -18.49 -16.18
N SER A 42 -16.78 -19.13 -16.70
CA SER A 42 -16.77 -19.72 -18.05
C SER A 42 -17.58 -18.87 -19.04
N GLY A 43 -17.33 -19.10 -20.33
CA GLY A 43 -18.08 -18.50 -21.41
C GLY A 43 -17.63 -17.07 -21.78
N VAL A 44 -16.39 -16.72 -21.49
CA VAL A 44 -15.73 -15.55 -22.03
C VAL A 44 -15.54 -15.74 -23.54
N LYS A 45 -16.17 -14.88 -24.33
CA LYS A 45 -16.24 -15.07 -25.78
C LYS A 45 -14.96 -14.71 -26.52
N ASN A 46 -14.37 -13.59 -26.10
CA ASN A 46 -13.16 -13.04 -26.69
C ASN A 46 -12.14 -12.68 -25.58
N ALA A 47 -10.89 -12.59 -25.96
CA ALA A 47 -9.81 -12.20 -25.05
C ALA A 47 -9.71 -10.67 -24.89
N GLU A 48 -10.87 -9.98 -24.79
CA GLU A 48 -10.96 -8.55 -24.65
C GLU A 48 -11.40 -8.16 -23.23
N ILE A 49 -10.89 -7.03 -22.75
CA ILE A 49 -11.19 -6.54 -21.39
C ILE A 49 -12.70 -6.44 -21.14
N LYS A 50 -13.49 -5.95 -22.10
CA LYS A 50 -14.94 -5.79 -21.96
C LYS A 50 -15.64 -7.15 -21.75
N ASP A 51 -15.26 -8.17 -22.51
CA ASP A 51 -15.86 -9.51 -22.38
C ASP A 51 -15.51 -10.16 -21.04
N MET A 52 -14.30 -9.92 -20.52
CA MET A 52 -13.87 -10.41 -19.19
C MET A 52 -14.62 -9.71 -18.06
N VAL A 53 -14.73 -8.37 -18.12
CA VAL A 53 -15.50 -7.58 -17.14
C VAL A 53 -16.99 -7.98 -17.17
N MET A 54 -17.57 -8.22 -18.33
CA MET A 54 -18.96 -8.68 -18.46
C MET A 54 -19.15 -10.10 -17.92
N ALA A 55 -18.20 -11.00 -18.15
CA ALA A 55 -18.23 -12.35 -17.58
C ALA A 55 -18.09 -12.31 -16.05
N PHE A 56 -17.22 -11.45 -15.53
CA PHE A 56 -17.10 -11.18 -14.11
C PHE A 56 -18.43 -10.66 -13.54
N GLN A 57 -19.01 -9.62 -14.15
CA GLN A 57 -20.30 -9.04 -13.74
C GLN A 57 -21.45 -10.07 -13.73
N LYS A 58 -21.48 -10.99 -14.67
CA LYS A 58 -22.49 -12.06 -14.70
C LYS A 58 -22.34 -13.00 -13.51
N GLN A 59 -21.12 -13.28 -13.08
CA GLN A 59 -20.82 -14.15 -11.95
C GLN A 59 -20.94 -13.43 -10.60
N TRP A 60 -20.40 -12.24 -10.53
CA TRP A 60 -20.30 -11.39 -9.35
C TRP A 60 -20.88 -10.00 -9.65
N PRO A 61 -22.22 -9.82 -9.67
CA PRO A 61 -22.84 -8.55 -10.03
C PRO A 61 -22.51 -7.44 -9.03
N THR A 62 -21.87 -6.36 -9.49
CA THR A 62 -21.52 -5.18 -8.70
C THR A 62 -22.22 -3.93 -9.23
N LYS A 63 -22.42 -2.93 -8.36
CA LYS A 63 -23.01 -1.64 -8.73
C LYS A 63 -22.12 -0.90 -9.73
N SER A 64 -20.84 -0.78 -9.44
CA SER A 64 -19.85 -0.05 -10.24
C SER A 64 -19.75 -0.57 -11.69
N VAL A 65 -19.66 -1.90 -11.88
CA VAL A 65 -19.63 -2.46 -13.24
C VAL A 65 -20.96 -2.25 -13.98
N ALA A 66 -22.09 -2.39 -13.28
CA ALA A 66 -23.40 -2.15 -13.90
C ALA A 66 -23.56 -0.68 -14.35
N MET A 67 -23.07 0.27 -13.55
CA MET A 67 -23.10 1.69 -13.87
C MET A 67 -22.14 2.04 -15.01
N LEU A 68 -20.90 1.50 -14.99
CA LEU A 68 -19.94 1.65 -16.07
C LEU A 68 -20.53 1.19 -17.40
N MET A 69 -21.10 -0.02 -17.46
CA MET A 69 -21.68 -0.54 -18.71
C MET A 69 -22.80 0.33 -19.23
N LYS A 70 -23.65 0.85 -18.36
CA LYS A 70 -24.74 1.75 -18.72
C LYS A 70 -24.22 3.10 -19.21
N ASP A 71 -23.19 3.64 -18.56
CA ASP A 71 -22.60 4.93 -18.90
C ASP A 71 -21.90 4.89 -20.27
N LEU A 72 -21.20 3.79 -20.57
CA LEU A 72 -20.55 3.57 -21.86
C LEU A 72 -21.52 3.35 -23.03
N GLU A 73 -22.81 3.14 -22.79
CA GLU A 73 -23.86 3.13 -23.84
C GLU A 73 -24.30 4.54 -24.22
N LEU A 74 -23.98 5.54 -23.41
CA LEU A 74 -24.31 6.95 -23.66
C LEU A 74 -23.24 7.61 -24.52
N PRO A 75 -23.65 8.65 -25.35
CA PRO A 75 -22.66 9.53 -25.94
C PRO A 75 -21.76 10.17 -24.88
N GLU A 76 -20.50 10.44 -25.21
CA GLU A 76 -19.49 10.96 -24.29
C GLU A 76 -19.96 12.25 -23.57
N ASP A 77 -20.66 13.15 -24.28
CA ASP A 77 -21.20 14.38 -23.71
C ASP A 77 -22.41 14.19 -22.78
N GLN A 78 -22.92 12.96 -22.66
CA GLN A 78 -24.03 12.58 -21.79
C GLN A 78 -23.62 11.62 -20.66
N GLN A 79 -22.36 11.20 -20.62
CA GLN A 79 -21.84 10.39 -19.55
C GLN A 79 -21.85 11.18 -18.24
N GLN A 80 -22.27 10.49 -17.16
CA GLN A 80 -22.47 11.12 -15.85
C GLN A 80 -21.31 10.82 -14.87
N TYR A 81 -20.47 9.86 -15.22
CA TYR A 81 -19.42 9.33 -14.38
C TYR A 81 -18.05 9.45 -15.07
N ILE A 82 -16.99 9.26 -14.30
CA ILE A 82 -15.64 9.13 -14.84
C ILE A 82 -15.47 7.68 -15.31
N SER A 83 -15.86 7.44 -16.58
CA SER A 83 -15.82 6.11 -17.20
C SER A 83 -14.78 6.07 -18.29
N VAL A 84 -13.91 5.06 -18.28
CA VAL A 84 -12.89 4.83 -19.31
C VAL A 84 -13.08 3.44 -19.90
N TYR A 85 -13.08 3.34 -21.21
CA TYR A 85 -12.92 2.10 -21.95
C TYR A 85 -11.82 2.27 -22.98
N ASP A 86 -10.69 1.64 -22.73
CA ASP A 86 -9.51 1.69 -23.59
C ASP A 86 -9.14 0.27 -24.06
N PRO A 87 -9.70 -0.16 -25.20
CA PRO A 87 -9.43 -1.49 -25.73
C PRO A 87 -8.00 -1.67 -26.25
N GLU A 88 -7.29 -0.60 -26.61
CA GLU A 88 -5.91 -0.65 -27.10
C GLU A 88 -4.96 -1.04 -25.98
N ASN A 89 -5.20 -0.54 -24.77
CA ASN A 89 -4.43 -0.85 -23.57
C ASN A 89 -5.06 -1.94 -22.71
N ASN A 90 -6.16 -2.56 -23.17
CA ASN A 90 -6.92 -3.57 -22.41
C ASN A 90 -7.29 -3.08 -21.01
N TYR A 91 -7.86 -1.89 -20.93
CA TYR A 91 -8.15 -1.22 -19.68
C TYR A 91 -9.60 -0.71 -19.61
N MET A 92 -10.19 -0.79 -18.42
CA MET A 92 -11.48 -0.18 -18.08
C MET A 92 -11.45 0.39 -16.68
N SER A 93 -12.07 1.56 -16.48
CA SER A 93 -12.25 2.12 -15.14
C SER A 93 -13.58 2.85 -14.99
N PHE A 94 -13.99 2.99 -13.75
CA PHE A 94 -15.18 3.70 -13.32
C PHE A 94 -14.96 4.38 -11.98
N ALA A 95 -15.42 5.63 -11.85
CA ALA A 95 -15.50 6.32 -10.57
C ALA A 95 -16.77 7.19 -10.53
N GLU A 96 -17.51 7.14 -9.43
CA GLU A 96 -18.74 7.93 -9.26
C GLU A 96 -18.50 9.45 -9.24
N GLY A 97 -17.26 9.89 -8.98
CA GLY A 97 -16.88 11.31 -9.09
C GLY A 97 -17.53 12.22 -8.05
N SER A 98 -18.07 11.68 -6.98
CA SER A 98 -18.74 12.42 -5.90
C SER A 98 -17.96 12.37 -4.61
N ASP A 99 -18.09 13.40 -3.77
CA ASP A 99 -17.64 13.42 -2.38
C ASP A 99 -18.50 12.51 -1.47
N ASP A 100 -19.34 11.66 -2.08
CA ASP A 100 -20.21 10.76 -1.35
C ASP A 100 -19.38 9.62 -0.74
N ARG A 101 -19.57 9.40 0.56
CA ARG A 101 -18.87 8.34 1.30
C ARG A 101 -19.19 6.93 0.79
N ASP A 102 -20.25 6.79 0.00
CA ASP A 102 -20.68 5.53 -0.61
C ASP A 102 -20.24 5.39 -2.07
N ALA A 103 -19.43 6.33 -2.58
CA ALA A 103 -18.94 6.31 -3.95
C ALA A 103 -18.09 5.07 -4.21
N GLU A 104 -18.49 4.29 -5.20
CA GLU A 104 -17.74 3.12 -5.65
C GLU A 104 -16.80 3.50 -6.80
N SER A 105 -15.65 2.87 -6.81
CA SER A 105 -14.71 2.91 -7.94
C SER A 105 -14.30 1.51 -8.34
N MET A 106 -13.94 1.32 -9.60
CA MET A 106 -13.39 0.08 -10.10
C MET A 106 -12.37 0.32 -11.19
N TRP A 107 -11.35 -0.51 -11.23
CA TRP A 107 -10.36 -0.56 -12.30
C TRP A 107 -10.17 -2.01 -12.74
N ALA A 108 -10.00 -2.22 -14.02
CA ALA A 108 -9.70 -3.53 -14.57
C ALA A 108 -8.68 -3.41 -15.70
N ASN A 109 -7.77 -4.38 -15.77
CA ASN A 109 -6.85 -4.50 -16.90
C ASN A 109 -6.58 -5.96 -17.26
N VAL A 110 -5.99 -6.15 -18.45
CA VAL A 110 -5.56 -7.47 -18.93
C VAL A 110 -4.10 -7.38 -19.37
N ARG A 111 -3.29 -8.31 -18.89
CA ARG A 111 -1.87 -8.44 -19.24
C ARG A 111 -1.61 -9.76 -19.94
N GLN A 112 -0.81 -9.70 -21.01
CA GLN A 112 -0.38 -10.91 -21.71
C GLN A 112 0.66 -11.65 -20.88
N ARG A 113 0.45 -12.96 -20.66
CA ARG A 113 1.42 -13.85 -20.02
C ARG A 113 2.33 -14.52 -21.04
N SER A 114 3.57 -14.81 -20.66
CA SER A 114 4.56 -15.48 -21.53
C SER A 114 4.19 -16.90 -21.93
N ASN A 115 3.26 -17.54 -21.21
CA ASN A 115 2.72 -18.87 -21.54
C ASN A 115 1.56 -18.84 -22.54
N GLY A 116 1.19 -17.68 -23.09
CA GLY A 116 0.08 -17.51 -24.01
C GLY A 116 -1.29 -17.32 -23.36
N HIS A 117 -1.40 -17.38 -22.03
CA HIS A 117 -2.56 -16.97 -21.27
C HIS A 117 -2.58 -15.45 -21.06
N GLN A 118 -3.62 -14.96 -20.40
CA GLN A 118 -3.71 -13.58 -19.97
C GLN A 118 -4.03 -13.50 -18.48
N LEU A 119 -3.50 -12.50 -17.80
CA LEU A 119 -3.90 -12.17 -16.44
C LEU A 119 -4.93 -11.04 -16.49
N PHE A 120 -6.15 -11.32 -16.07
CA PHE A 120 -7.20 -10.34 -15.84
C PHE A 120 -7.16 -9.90 -14.39
N GLY A 121 -6.91 -8.61 -14.16
CA GLY A 121 -6.98 -7.96 -12.85
C GLY A 121 -8.21 -7.07 -12.77
N ILE A 122 -8.90 -7.09 -11.62
CA ILE A 122 -10.00 -6.18 -11.32
C ILE A 122 -9.95 -5.79 -9.85
N THR A 123 -10.04 -4.49 -9.59
CA THR A 123 -10.06 -3.93 -8.24
C THR A 123 -11.29 -3.07 -8.03
N PHE A 124 -11.76 -3.04 -6.80
CA PHE A 124 -12.87 -2.20 -6.35
C PHE A 124 -12.45 -1.41 -5.12
N SER A 125 -12.99 -0.22 -4.98
CA SER A 125 -12.84 0.61 -3.79
C SER A 125 -14.18 1.20 -3.40
N GLN A 126 -14.50 1.13 -2.10
CA GLN A 126 -15.71 1.72 -1.50
C GLN A 126 -15.41 2.14 -0.06
N PRO A 127 -15.28 3.45 0.22
CA PRO A 127 -14.86 3.94 1.53
C PRO A 127 -15.77 3.54 2.70
N SER A 128 -17.06 3.29 2.45
CA SER A 128 -18.04 2.88 3.48
C SER A 128 -18.07 1.38 3.76
N SER A 129 -17.35 0.58 2.97
CA SER A 129 -17.30 -0.89 3.13
C SER A 129 -16.37 -1.30 4.28
N THR A 130 -16.59 -2.48 4.86
CA THR A 130 -15.64 -3.11 5.80
C THR A 130 -14.33 -3.44 5.11
N VAL A 131 -14.41 -3.96 3.88
CA VAL A 131 -13.25 -4.10 2.99
C VAL A 131 -13.21 -2.88 2.08
N LYS A 132 -12.39 -1.89 2.43
CA LYS A 132 -12.30 -0.61 1.71
C LYS A 132 -11.93 -0.78 0.24
N SER A 133 -11.01 -1.69 -0.03
CA SER A 133 -10.68 -2.09 -1.40
C SER A 133 -10.21 -3.54 -1.44
N PHE A 134 -10.35 -4.19 -2.59
CA PHE A 134 -9.75 -5.50 -2.85
C PHE A 134 -9.34 -5.62 -4.30
N LEU A 135 -8.44 -6.55 -4.57
CA LEU A 135 -7.92 -6.87 -5.89
C LEU A 135 -8.13 -8.35 -6.18
N ALA A 136 -8.77 -8.67 -7.29
CA ALA A 136 -8.95 -10.03 -7.77
C ALA A 136 -8.16 -10.26 -9.05
N PHE A 137 -7.50 -11.40 -9.15
CA PHE A 137 -6.79 -11.84 -10.35
C PHE A 137 -7.34 -13.15 -10.88
N TYR A 138 -7.47 -13.24 -12.20
CA TYR A 138 -7.87 -14.44 -12.91
C TYR A 138 -6.91 -14.76 -14.05
N ASP A 139 -6.52 -16.03 -14.15
CA ASP A 139 -5.84 -16.56 -15.33
C ASP A 139 -6.87 -16.86 -16.42
N TYR A 140 -6.77 -16.21 -17.55
CA TYR A 140 -7.60 -16.47 -18.73
C TYR A 140 -6.90 -17.47 -19.66
N ASP A 141 -7.53 -18.62 -19.85
CA ASP A 141 -7.11 -19.61 -20.85
C ASP A 141 -7.93 -19.42 -22.15
N PRO A 142 -7.32 -18.87 -23.21
CA PRO A 142 -8.03 -18.60 -24.46
C PRO A 142 -8.54 -19.87 -25.14
N SER A 143 -7.93 -21.02 -24.88
CA SER A 143 -8.37 -22.31 -25.44
C SER A 143 -9.68 -22.81 -24.83
N LYS A 144 -9.99 -22.41 -23.61
CA LYS A 144 -11.18 -22.81 -22.85
C LYS A 144 -12.23 -21.72 -22.72
N GLY A 145 -11.84 -20.44 -22.98
CA GLY A 145 -12.71 -19.30 -22.72
C GLY A 145 -13.10 -19.21 -21.24
N THR A 146 -12.15 -19.44 -20.33
CA THR A 146 -12.39 -19.52 -18.89
C THR A 146 -11.41 -18.65 -18.13
N LEU A 147 -11.95 -17.88 -17.16
CA LEU A 147 -11.19 -17.15 -16.14
C LEU A 147 -11.10 -18.02 -14.88
N THR A 148 -9.92 -18.45 -14.52
CA THR A 148 -9.65 -19.23 -13.31
C THR A 148 -9.09 -18.32 -12.23
N PRO A 149 -9.63 -18.27 -10.99
CA PRO A 149 -9.06 -17.45 -9.93
C PRO A 149 -7.57 -17.74 -9.71
N GLU A 150 -6.76 -16.68 -9.72
CA GLU A 150 -5.31 -16.78 -9.48
C GLU A 150 -5.04 -16.60 -7.98
N THR A 151 -5.34 -17.65 -7.22
CA THR A 151 -5.32 -17.61 -5.75
C THR A 151 -3.91 -17.39 -5.17
N SER A 152 -2.85 -17.65 -5.95
CA SER A 152 -1.47 -17.36 -5.55
C SER A 152 -1.21 -15.86 -5.41
N LEU A 153 -2.05 -15.02 -6.01
CA LEU A 153 -1.98 -13.56 -5.94
C LEU A 153 -3.03 -12.95 -4.99
N ALA A 154 -3.86 -13.77 -4.33
CA ALA A 154 -4.88 -13.28 -3.42
C ALA A 154 -4.30 -12.52 -2.20
N ASN A 155 -3.08 -12.88 -1.81
CA ASN A 155 -2.33 -12.24 -0.73
C ASN A 155 -1.04 -11.60 -1.29
N LEU A 156 -1.16 -10.93 -2.44
CA LEU A 156 -0.02 -10.27 -3.09
C LEU A 156 0.63 -9.24 -2.17
N PHE A 157 -0.17 -8.59 -1.34
CA PHE A 157 0.26 -7.54 -0.43
C PHE A 157 -0.30 -7.79 0.98
N THR A 158 0.55 -7.57 1.97
CA THR A 158 0.18 -7.53 3.39
C THR A 158 0.56 -6.14 3.90
N PRO A 159 -0.36 -5.40 4.52
CA PRO A 159 -0.07 -4.08 5.07
C PRO A 159 1.12 -4.10 6.01
N SER A 160 1.95 -3.07 5.92
CA SER A 160 3.12 -2.88 6.78
C SER A 160 2.74 -2.28 8.13
N PHE A 161 1.63 -1.53 8.17
CA PHE A 161 1.14 -0.84 9.35
C PHE A 161 -0.28 -1.30 9.69
N ALA A 162 -0.65 -1.27 10.96
CA ALA A 162 -1.94 -1.80 11.42
C ALA A 162 -3.12 -0.86 11.05
N ASN A 163 -2.89 0.45 11.07
CA ASN A 163 -3.93 1.47 10.92
C ASN A 163 -3.92 2.14 9.54
N VAL A 164 -3.88 1.34 8.46
CA VAL A 164 -3.88 1.84 7.09
C VAL A 164 -5.08 1.36 6.29
N GLU A 165 -5.47 2.16 5.30
CA GLU A 165 -6.36 1.72 4.23
C GLU A 165 -5.52 1.33 3.01
N VAL A 166 -5.80 0.16 2.43
CA VAL A 166 -5.08 -0.32 1.26
C VAL A 166 -5.87 0.00 0.00
N GLY A 167 -5.21 0.66 -0.97
CA GLY A 167 -5.75 0.94 -2.30
C GLY A 167 -4.93 0.26 -3.39
N TYR A 168 -5.58 -0.15 -4.47
CA TYR A 168 -4.92 -0.79 -5.61
C TYR A 168 -5.15 0.03 -6.87
N THR A 169 -4.08 0.31 -7.61
CA THR A 169 -4.14 0.98 -8.90
C THR A 169 -3.64 0.04 -9.99
N LEU A 170 -4.54 -0.36 -10.87
CA LEU A 170 -4.20 -1.08 -12.09
C LEU A 170 -3.91 -0.04 -13.18
N PRO A 171 -2.73 -0.05 -13.82
CA PRO A 171 -2.38 0.99 -14.78
C PRO A 171 -3.15 0.84 -16.09
N GLN A 172 -3.48 1.99 -16.70
CA GLN A 172 -3.98 2.05 -18.06
C GLN A 172 -2.84 1.80 -19.05
N GLU A 173 -1.71 2.46 -18.83
CA GLU A 173 -0.48 2.28 -19.59
C GLU A 173 0.65 1.74 -18.69
N GLY A 174 1.63 1.08 -19.30
CA GLY A 174 2.74 0.47 -18.55
C GLY A 174 2.39 -0.86 -17.89
N ASP A 175 3.30 -1.41 -17.12
CA ASP A 175 3.22 -2.76 -16.55
C ASP A 175 3.17 -2.79 -15.02
N GLU A 176 3.22 -1.63 -14.37
CA GLU A 176 3.35 -1.53 -12.92
C GLU A 176 1.98 -1.61 -12.23
N LEU A 177 1.85 -2.50 -11.25
CA LEU A 177 0.76 -2.48 -10.29
C LEU A 177 1.19 -1.66 -9.08
N VAL A 178 0.39 -0.70 -8.67
CA VAL A 178 0.65 0.09 -7.47
C VAL A 178 -0.32 -0.29 -6.36
N VAL A 179 0.25 -0.57 -5.18
CA VAL A 179 -0.50 -0.76 -3.94
C VAL A 179 -0.15 0.41 -3.01
N ASN A 180 -1.17 1.11 -2.54
CA ASN A 180 -1.00 2.23 -1.63
C ASN A 180 -1.48 1.84 -0.23
N GLU A 181 -0.68 2.15 0.78
CA GLU A 181 -1.07 2.15 2.18
C GLU A 181 -1.36 3.60 2.58
N TYR A 182 -2.64 3.93 2.73
CA TYR A 182 -3.06 5.26 3.19
C TYR A 182 -3.19 5.24 4.71
N PHE A 183 -2.42 6.09 5.39
CA PHE A 183 -2.57 6.27 6.83
C PHE A 183 -3.92 6.93 7.13
N LEU A 184 -4.65 6.41 8.11
CA LEU A 184 -6.01 6.85 8.43
C LEU A 184 -6.06 8.34 8.73
N ASN A 185 -7.01 9.02 8.06
CA ASN A 185 -7.23 10.47 8.10
C ASN A 185 -6.18 11.35 7.38
N TRP A 186 -5.24 10.75 6.63
CA TRP A 186 -4.16 11.48 5.97
C TRP A 186 -4.07 11.11 4.49
N TRP A 187 -3.55 12.04 3.70
CA TRP A 187 -3.25 11.80 2.29
C TRP A 187 -1.89 11.10 2.08
N THR A 188 -1.14 10.97 3.16
CA THR A 188 0.16 10.30 3.17
C THR A 188 0.00 8.83 2.82
N ALA A 189 0.75 8.37 1.86
CA ALA A 189 0.72 6.99 1.42
C ALA A 189 2.12 6.44 1.20
N MET A 190 2.38 5.26 1.73
CA MET A 190 3.48 4.44 1.27
C MET A 190 3.00 3.65 0.05
N ARG A 191 3.70 3.79 -1.06
CA ARG A 191 3.39 3.13 -2.32
C ARG A 191 4.30 1.93 -2.49
N HIS A 192 3.74 0.81 -2.95
CA HIS A 192 4.50 -0.39 -3.33
C HIS A 192 4.28 -0.62 -4.82
N VAL A 193 5.33 -0.37 -5.61
CA VAL A 193 5.30 -0.49 -7.07
C VAL A 193 5.81 -1.87 -7.44
N TYR A 194 4.92 -2.69 -7.99
CA TYR A 194 5.23 -4.04 -8.46
C TYR A 194 5.57 -4.01 -9.95
N SER A 195 6.70 -4.56 -10.32
CA SER A 195 7.07 -4.80 -11.72
C SER A 195 6.37 -6.05 -12.27
N TRP A 196 6.40 -6.21 -13.60
CA TRP A 196 5.85 -7.36 -14.30
C TRP A 196 6.97 -8.32 -14.74
N ASP A 197 6.90 -9.60 -14.33
CA ASP A 197 7.92 -10.63 -14.71
C ASP A 197 7.57 -11.41 -15.99
N GLY A 198 6.53 -11.01 -16.71
CA GLY A 198 5.98 -11.71 -17.85
C GLY A 198 4.88 -12.72 -17.47
N MET A 199 4.62 -12.95 -16.19
CA MET A 199 3.61 -13.86 -15.70
C MET A 199 2.69 -13.24 -14.66
N LYS A 200 3.26 -12.39 -13.76
CA LYS A 200 2.55 -11.82 -12.61
C LYS A 200 3.26 -10.57 -12.10
N PRO A 201 2.59 -9.76 -11.28
CA PRO A 201 3.24 -8.72 -10.50
C PRO A 201 4.25 -9.32 -9.52
N CYS A 202 5.43 -8.72 -9.40
CA CYS A 202 6.53 -9.19 -8.56
C CYS A 202 7.44 -8.04 -8.12
N ASN A 203 8.40 -8.33 -7.25
CA ASN A 203 9.48 -7.43 -6.84
C ASN A 203 9.00 -6.03 -6.48
N PRO A 204 8.17 -5.87 -5.43
CA PRO A 204 7.70 -4.55 -5.03
C PRO A 204 8.87 -3.68 -4.57
N VAL A 205 8.85 -2.42 -5.01
CA VAL A 205 9.73 -1.37 -4.50
C VAL A 205 8.84 -0.37 -3.78
N ALA A 206 9.16 -0.04 -2.54
CA ALA A 206 8.43 0.96 -1.79
C ALA A 206 8.85 2.37 -2.21
N GLU A 207 7.88 3.28 -2.25
CA GLU A 207 8.05 4.71 -2.45
C GLU A 207 7.27 5.44 -1.36
N PHE A 208 7.80 6.55 -0.91
CA PHE A 208 7.15 7.36 0.10
C PHE A 208 6.85 8.75 -0.47
N ALA A 209 5.58 9.15 -0.51
CA ALA A 209 5.16 10.36 -1.21
C ALA A 209 5.67 11.66 -0.56
N GLU A 210 5.96 11.64 0.74
CA GLU A 210 6.40 12.81 1.52
C GLU A 210 7.90 12.79 1.85
N ILE A 211 8.66 12.00 1.13
CA ILE A 211 10.10 11.86 1.38
C ILE A 211 10.86 13.18 1.23
N ASP A 212 10.40 14.07 0.34
CA ASP A 212 11.09 15.36 0.09
C ASP A 212 11.18 16.19 1.36
N GLY A 213 10.11 16.33 2.14
CA GLY A 213 10.12 17.07 3.40
C GLY A 213 11.00 16.41 4.46
N VAL A 214 11.03 15.09 4.50
CA VAL A 214 11.94 14.31 5.36
C VAL A 214 13.38 14.53 4.96
N MET A 215 13.68 14.51 3.65
CA MET A 215 15.02 14.75 3.11
C MET A 215 15.52 16.17 3.41
N GLU A 216 14.63 17.17 3.30
CA GLU A 216 14.94 18.55 3.66
C GLU A 216 15.32 18.65 5.15
N THR A 217 14.50 18.12 6.04
CA THR A 217 14.77 18.07 7.49
C THR A 217 16.05 17.31 7.81
N PHE A 218 16.28 16.15 7.14
CA PHE A 218 17.50 15.39 7.31
C PHE A 218 18.74 16.19 6.91
N ASN A 219 18.71 16.85 5.77
CA ASN A 219 19.82 17.68 5.29
C ASN A 219 20.10 18.86 6.22
N GLU A 220 19.08 19.51 6.75
CA GLU A 220 19.22 20.60 7.71
C GLU A 220 19.91 20.13 9.01
N ASN A 221 19.50 18.97 9.54
CA ASN A 221 20.01 18.45 10.81
C ASN A 221 21.40 17.83 10.69
N TYR A 222 21.70 17.17 9.57
CA TYR A 222 22.93 16.41 9.39
C TYR A 222 23.95 17.06 8.45
N MET A 223 23.66 18.28 7.93
CA MET A 223 24.56 19.08 7.08
C MET A 223 25.20 18.30 5.92
N THR A 224 24.42 17.43 5.28
CA THR A 224 24.91 16.57 4.20
C THR A 224 24.85 17.32 2.88
N TYR A 225 25.99 17.50 2.22
CA TYR A 225 26.06 18.21 0.93
C TYR A 225 25.74 17.32 -0.26
N GLU A 226 25.97 16.02 -0.14
CA GLU A 226 25.72 15.01 -1.17
C GLU A 226 25.14 13.76 -0.50
N MET A 227 23.87 13.80 -0.17
CA MET A 227 23.18 12.61 0.31
C MET A 227 22.80 11.76 -0.89
N GLY A 228 23.18 10.49 -0.88
CA GLY A 228 22.67 9.51 -1.84
C GLY A 228 21.17 9.26 -1.57
N ASP A 229 20.46 8.82 -2.62
CA ASP A 229 19.07 8.39 -2.47
C ASP A 229 18.99 7.19 -1.53
N PHE A 230 18.01 7.20 -0.64
CA PHE A 230 17.68 6.00 0.12
C PHE A 230 17.22 4.89 -0.84
N SER A 231 17.76 3.70 -0.67
CA SER A 231 17.54 2.55 -1.58
C SER A 231 16.91 1.35 -0.90
N LYS A 232 16.89 1.33 0.42
CA LYS A 232 16.27 0.27 1.21
C LYS A 232 15.58 0.81 2.46
N TYR A 233 14.56 0.08 2.92
CA TYR A 233 13.87 0.36 4.16
C TYR A 233 13.70 -0.91 5.00
N ALA A 234 13.53 -0.71 6.28
CA ALA A 234 13.10 -1.73 7.23
C ALA A 234 12.02 -1.16 8.15
N LEU A 235 11.29 -2.06 8.80
CA LEU A 235 10.32 -1.71 9.83
C LEU A 235 10.87 -2.17 11.18
N ILE A 236 10.80 -1.30 12.17
CA ILE A 236 11.30 -1.55 13.52
C ILE A 236 10.33 -0.95 14.54
N ASP A 237 9.82 -1.76 15.45
CA ASP A 237 8.96 -1.32 16.55
C ASP A 237 9.89 -1.00 17.76
N ILE A 238 10.27 0.28 17.86
CA ILE A 238 11.29 0.74 18.84
C ILE A 238 10.70 0.78 20.25
N ASP A 239 9.46 1.23 20.41
CA ASP A 239 8.81 1.41 21.72
C ASP A 239 7.86 0.27 22.11
N GLU A 240 7.80 -0.78 21.29
CA GLU A 240 6.98 -1.98 21.49
C GLU A 240 5.48 -1.68 21.61
N ASP A 241 4.98 -0.66 20.88
CA ASP A 241 3.57 -0.30 20.88
C ASP A 241 2.74 -1.06 19.84
N GLY A 242 3.41 -1.78 18.92
CA GLY A 242 2.84 -2.59 17.85
C GLY A 242 2.70 -1.85 16.52
N GLU A 243 3.05 -0.57 16.45
CA GLU A 243 3.15 0.22 15.22
C GLU A 243 4.64 0.47 14.92
N PRO A 244 5.17 0.00 13.80
CA PRO A 244 6.60 0.11 13.55
C PRO A 244 6.99 1.51 13.04
N GLU A 245 8.21 1.93 13.39
CA GLU A 245 8.92 3.03 12.75
C GLU A 245 9.52 2.58 11.42
N LEU A 246 9.70 3.53 10.51
CA LEU A 246 10.32 3.34 9.21
C LEU A 246 11.81 3.69 9.28
N TRP A 247 12.67 2.71 9.05
CA TRP A 247 14.11 2.90 8.98
C TRP A 247 14.58 2.87 7.53
N LEU A 248 15.03 4.01 7.02
CA LEU A 248 15.58 4.18 5.66
C LEU A 248 17.10 4.07 5.68
N SER A 249 17.67 3.54 4.60
CA SER A 249 19.13 3.46 4.44
C SER A 249 19.55 3.55 2.98
N THR A 250 20.73 4.12 2.73
CA THR A 250 21.46 3.96 1.46
C THR A 250 22.07 2.56 1.35
N ASP A 251 22.49 2.15 0.16
CA ASP A 251 23.07 0.83 -0.07
C ASP A 251 24.37 0.61 0.72
N ASP A 252 25.21 1.64 0.83
CA ASP A 252 26.48 1.64 1.58
C ASP A 252 26.31 1.87 3.08
N GLU A 253 25.07 2.14 3.54
CA GLU A 253 24.73 2.43 4.93
C GLU A 253 25.41 3.70 5.50
N GLU A 254 25.96 4.56 4.65
CA GLU A 254 26.55 5.82 5.10
C GLU A 254 25.49 6.80 5.61
N TYR A 255 24.28 6.79 5.00
CA TYR A 255 23.15 7.62 5.40
C TYR A 255 21.96 6.76 5.80
N GLN A 256 21.39 7.07 6.96
CA GLN A 256 20.20 6.39 7.48
C GLN A 256 19.27 7.41 8.14
N ALA A 257 17.98 7.15 8.09
CA ALA A 257 16.94 7.94 8.74
C ALA A 257 15.92 7.04 9.41
N VAL A 258 15.57 7.33 10.64
CA VAL A 258 14.46 6.69 11.36
C VAL A 258 13.31 7.68 11.40
N LEU A 259 12.17 7.26 10.87
CA LEU A 259 10.97 8.06 10.77
C LEU A 259 9.87 7.43 11.60
N SER A 260 9.18 8.25 12.36
CA SER A 260 7.94 7.87 13.01
C SER A 260 6.74 8.41 12.25
N ILE A 261 5.64 7.66 12.25
CA ILE A 261 4.38 8.05 11.62
C ILE A 261 3.35 8.29 12.73
N VAL A 262 3.17 9.56 13.09
CA VAL A 262 2.30 9.97 14.21
C VAL A 262 1.14 10.77 13.69
N GLU A 263 -0.08 10.40 14.08
CA GLU A 263 -1.31 11.11 13.70
C GLU A 263 -1.37 11.44 12.20
N GLY A 264 -0.73 10.59 11.36
CA GLY A 264 -0.65 10.70 9.90
C GLY A 264 0.34 11.74 9.38
N GLY A 265 1.16 12.30 10.23
CA GLY A 265 2.36 13.02 9.85
C GLY A 265 3.58 12.12 9.94
N VAL A 266 4.60 12.43 9.15
CA VAL A 266 5.89 11.76 9.18
C VAL A 266 6.90 12.68 9.84
N THR A 267 7.57 12.16 10.83
CA THR A 267 8.58 12.92 11.58
C THR A 267 9.91 12.19 11.53
N LEU A 268 10.99 12.92 11.19
CA LEU A 268 12.34 12.43 11.36
C LEU A 268 12.65 12.34 12.85
N VAL A 269 12.93 11.15 13.34
CA VAL A 269 13.24 10.88 14.74
C VAL A 269 14.74 10.91 14.97
N ALA A 270 15.50 10.18 14.16
CA ALA A 270 16.94 10.13 14.24
C ALA A 270 17.55 9.92 12.85
N GLY A 271 18.79 10.32 12.67
CA GLY A 271 19.49 10.15 11.42
C GLY A 271 20.96 9.87 11.61
N LYS A 272 21.57 9.35 10.57
CA LYS A 272 22.99 9.05 10.50
C LYS A 272 23.57 9.59 9.21
N ASP A 273 24.67 10.29 9.30
CA ASP A 273 25.58 10.55 8.20
C ASP A 273 26.86 9.67 8.34
N TYR A 274 27.79 9.81 7.42
CA TYR A 274 29.04 9.05 7.39
C TYR A 274 29.94 9.24 8.64
N LYS A 275 29.63 10.20 9.52
CA LYS A 275 30.38 10.48 10.76
C LYS A 275 29.64 10.04 12.03
N ARG A 276 28.38 9.62 11.88
CA ARG A 276 27.50 9.28 13.00
C ARG A 276 27.10 7.82 12.94
N GLN A 277 26.56 7.33 14.03
CA GLN A 277 25.99 5.98 14.15
C GLN A 277 24.61 6.09 14.79
N LEU A 278 23.68 5.26 14.34
CA LEU A 278 22.42 5.05 15.06
C LEU A 278 22.66 4.09 16.23
N VAL A 279 22.04 4.40 17.34
CA VAL A 279 22.05 3.56 18.55
C VAL A 279 20.62 3.34 18.98
N PHE A 280 20.27 2.09 19.25
CA PHE A 280 18.92 1.69 19.64
C PHE A 280 18.91 1.15 21.08
N TYR A 281 17.95 1.65 21.85
CA TYR A 281 17.58 1.14 23.17
C TYR A 281 16.08 0.86 23.16
N LYS A 282 15.59 0.19 24.17
CA LYS A 282 14.16 -0.04 24.30
C LYS A 282 13.41 1.29 24.48
N GLY A 283 12.59 1.65 23.50
CA GLY A 283 11.84 2.91 23.48
C GLY A 283 12.66 4.16 23.15
N VAL A 284 13.96 4.00 22.82
CA VAL A 284 14.84 5.14 22.53
C VAL A 284 15.67 4.86 21.28
N VAL A 285 15.75 5.83 20.40
CA VAL A 285 16.70 5.83 19.29
C VAL A 285 17.56 7.08 19.36
N GLY A 286 18.85 6.93 19.08
CA GLY A 286 19.78 8.04 19.05
C GLY A 286 20.74 8.01 17.88
N ASP A 287 21.33 9.16 17.62
CA ASP A 287 22.50 9.30 16.76
C ASP A 287 23.69 9.78 17.57
N THR A 288 24.85 9.19 17.33
CA THR A 288 26.08 9.49 18.07
C THR A 288 27.22 9.71 17.11
N GLY A 289 28.10 10.66 17.39
CA GLY A 289 29.26 10.92 16.54
C GLY A 289 30.14 12.07 16.97
N GLY A 290 31.18 12.29 16.18
CA GLY A 290 32.11 13.39 16.43
C GLY A 290 31.59 14.73 15.86
N CYS A 291 31.60 15.79 16.66
CA CYS A 291 31.28 17.15 16.26
C CYS A 291 32.52 17.98 15.92
N GLY A 292 33.69 17.37 15.88
CA GLY A 292 34.98 18.01 15.57
C GLY A 292 36.10 17.46 16.41
N THR A 293 37.28 18.08 16.36
CA THR A 293 38.45 17.67 17.14
C THR A 293 38.18 17.85 18.63
N GLY A 294 38.17 16.74 19.39
CA GLY A 294 37.91 16.75 20.84
C GLY A 294 36.43 17.02 21.19
N CYS A 295 35.52 16.74 20.30
CA CYS A 295 34.09 16.86 20.53
C CYS A 295 33.39 15.57 20.13
N PHE A 296 32.54 15.08 21.03
CA PHE A 296 31.62 14.00 20.79
C PHE A 296 30.20 14.46 21.12
N TYR A 297 29.25 14.03 20.34
CA TYR A 297 27.84 14.38 20.49
C TYR A 297 26.98 13.13 20.41
N ALA A 298 26.00 13.04 21.26
CA ALA A 298 24.94 12.05 21.17
C ALA A 298 23.58 12.72 21.39
N HIS A 299 22.64 12.38 20.55
CA HIS A 299 21.29 12.88 20.60
C HIS A 299 20.33 11.69 20.64
N TYR A 300 19.40 11.69 21.57
CA TYR A 300 18.49 10.60 21.82
C TYR A 300 17.06 11.09 21.86
N ILE A 301 16.18 10.39 21.16
CA ILE A 301 14.73 10.60 21.19
C ILE A 301 14.07 9.40 21.87
N GLN A 302 13.35 9.65 22.93
CA GLN A 302 12.44 8.65 23.49
C GLN A 302 11.12 8.70 22.77
N LEU A 303 10.67 7.52 22.30
CA LEU A 303 9.37 7.33 21.67
C LEU A 303 8.36 6.78 22.69
N LYS A 304 7.10 7.12 22.47
CA LYS A 304 5.95 6.56 23.16
C LYS A 304 4.71 6.65 22.30
N ASN A 305 4.11 5.51 22.00
CA ASN A 305 3.07 5.37 20.99
C ASN A 305 3.50 6.02 19.66
N SER A 306 4.69 5.64 19.22
CA SER A 306 5.39 6.16 18.03
C SER A 306 5.64 7.68 18.03
N ALA A 307 5.25 8.42 19.07
CA ALA A 307 5.46 9.86 19.18
C ALA A 307 6.74 10.19 19.98
N PRO A 308 7.55 11.18 19.58
CA PRO A 308 8.60 11.72 20.41
C PRO A 308 8.05 12.25 21.74
N GLU A 309 8.46 11.66 22.86
CA GLU A 309 8.05 12.07 24.21
C GLU A 309 9.04 13.09 24.79
N PHE A 310 10.33 12.83 24.63
CA PHE A 310 11.37 13.80 24.97
C PHE A 310 12.64 13.60 24.11
N GLU A 311 13.42 14.64 24.05
CA GLU A 311 14.72 14.72 23.41
C GLU A 311 15.80 14.94 24.48
N PHE A 312 16.87 14.13 24.41
CA PHE A 312 18.00 14.22 25.33
C PHE A 312 19.30 14.32 24.55
N ALA A 313 20.14 15.28 24.89
CA ALA A 313 21.44 15.45 24.27
C ALA A 313 22.56 15.31 25.33
N ASP A 314 23.62 14.61 24.93
CA ASP A 314 24.90 14.49 25.64
C ASP A 314 25.99 14.99 24.70
N MET A 315 26.75 15.97 25.17
CA MET A 315 27.86 16.52 24.42
C MET A 315 29.12 16.53 25.29
N GLN A 316 30.15 15.85 24.81
CA GLN A 316 31.47 15.87 25.38
C GLN A 316 32.38 16.78 24.58
N SER A 317 33.05 17.73 25.21
CA SER A 317 33.97 18.63 24.58
C SER A 317 35.25 18.80 25.39
N TYR A 318 36.40 18.94 24.70
CA TYR A 318 37.65 19.21 25.33
C TYR A 318 37.75 20.70 25.73
N ASP A 319 37.83 20.96 27.02
CA ASP A 319 38.06 22.30 27.55
C ASP A 319 39.59 22.60 27.61
N PHE A 320 40.02 23.52 26.78
CA PHE A 320 41.45 23.92 26.70
C PHE A 320 41.95 24.69 27.91
N GLU A 321 41.08 25.26 28.75
CA GLU A 321 41.43 25.94 29.96
C GLU A 321 41.64 24.98 31.13
N LEU A 322 40.78 23.94 31.18
CA LEU A 322 40.87 22.87 32.17
C LEU A 322 41.83 21.74 31.77
N GLU A 323 42.23 21.71 30.48
CA GLU A 323 43.00 20.60 29.87
C GLU A 323 42.33 19.21 30.09
N ASP A 324 40.97 19.17 30.07
CA ASP A 324 40.18 17.97 30.33
C ASP A 324 38.91 17.92 29.47
N MET A 325 38.27 16.75 29.41
CA MET A 325 36.98 16.59 28.80
C MET A 325 35.88 17.06 29.76
N THR A 326 34.91 17.79 29.24
CA THR A 326 33.72 18.23 29.97
C THR A 326 32.49 17.67 29.32
N ASP A 327 31.57 17.16 30.13
CA ASP A 327 30.26 16.66 29.72
C ASP A 327 29.20 17.74 29.93
N SER A 328 28.30 17.90 28.98
CA SER A 328 27.11 18.75 29.11
C SER A 328 25.87 17.99 28.66
N TYR A 329 24.83 18.12 29.42
CA TYR A 329 23.57 17.42 29.20
C TYR A 329 22.41 18.38 29.06
N SER A 330 21.46 18.05 28.18
CA SER A 330 20.21 18.80 28.09
C SER A 330 19.02 17.86 27.80
N MET A 331 17.84 18.29 28.22
CA MET A 331 16.58 17.64 27.89
C MET A 331 15.58 18.68 27.38
N ASN A 332 15.06 18.47 26.16
CA ASN A 332 14.21 19.45 25.49
C ASN A 332 14.81 20.85 25.47
N ASP A 333 16.10 20.96 25.12
CA ASP A 333 16.93 22.18 25.13
C ASP A 333 17.18 22.82 26.52
N GLU A 334 16.68 22.24 27.59
CA GLU A 334 16.94 22.75 28.93
C GLU A 334 18.17 22.05 29.54
N PRO A 335 19.15 22.79 30.05
CA PRO A 335 20.38 22.22 30.58
C PRO A 335 20.11 21.42 31.84
N LEU A 336 20.82 20.29 31.97
CA LEU A 336 20.79 19.40 33.12
C LEU A 336 22.14 19.45 33.87
N THR A 337 22.08 19.07 35.14
CA THR A 337 23.31 18.73 35.89
C THR A 337 23.91 17.41 35.42
N GLU A 338 25.17 17.17 35.64
CA GLU A 338 25.85 15.91 35.33
C GLU A 338 25.14 14.71 35.99
N GLU A 339 24.71 14.83 37.25
CA GLU A 339 23.97 13.78 37.95
C GLU A 339 22.63 13.46 37.30
N GLU A 340 21.86 14.48 36.88
CA GLU A 340 20.58 14.30 36.19
C GLU A 340 20.80 13.68 34.81
N GLY A 341 21.80 14.13 34.04
CA GLY A 341 22.13 13.57 32.74
C GLY A 341 22.52 12.10 32.82
N GLN A 342 23.36 11.76 33.79
CA GLN A 342 23.80 10.37 33.98
C GLN A 342 22.64 9.44 34.39
N ILE A 343 21.70 9.92 35.22
CA ILE A 343 20.51 9.17 35.59
C ILE A 343 19.65 8.84 34.35
N ILE A 344 19.52 9.79 33.43
CA ILE A 344 18.76 9.58 32.19
C ILE A 344 19.47 8.55 31.31
N LEU A 345 20.77 8.69 31.07
CA LEU A 345 21.57 7.71 30.31
C LEU A 345 21.46 6.29 30.89
N ASP A 346 21.62 6.17 32.20
CA ASP A 346 21.52 4.88 32.89
C ASP A 346 20.10 4.26 32.76
N SER A 347 19.06 5.09 32.59
CA SER A 347 17.68 4.65 32.41
C SER A 347 17.42 3.99 31.07
N PHE A 348 18.19 4.27 30.02
CA PHE A 348 18.03 3.66 28.69
C PHE A 348 18.39 2.16 28.69
N GLY A 349 19.25 1.72 29.65
CA GLY A 349 19.67 0.33 29.74
C GLY A 349 20.72 -0.05 28.68
N ASP A 350 20.71 -1.30 28.27
CA ASP A 350 21.65 -1.80 27.26
C ASP A 350 21.17 -1.47 25.84
N SER A 351 22.09 -0.99 24.99
CA SER A 351 21.83 -0.84 23.56
C SER A 351 21.75 -2.20 22.86
N TYR A 352 21.02 -2.25 21.76
CA TYR A 352 20.90 -3.46 20.94
C TYR A 352 21.03 -3.13 19.45
N ASP A 353 21.42 -4.13 18.67
CA ASP A 353 21.38 -4.07 17.20
C ASP A 353 20.07 -4.69 16.72
N PRO A 354 19.18 -3.93 16.05
CA PRO A 354 17.92 -4.47 15.56
C PRO A 354 18.13 -5.52 14.47
N GLU A 355 17.52 -6.69 14.64
CA GLU A 355 17.42 -7.67 13.56
C GLU A 355 16.25 -7.31 12.64
N VAL A 356 16.52 -6.73 11.46
CA VAL A 356 15.51 -6.25 10.52
C VAL A 356 15.62 -6.90 9.15
N GLU A 357 14.51 -6.98 8.44
CA GLU A 357 14.45 -7.38 7.04
C GLU A 357 14.48 -6.13 6.14
N TRP A 358 15.60 -5.90 5.46
CA TRP A 358 15.70 -4.83 4.49
C TRP A 358 14.92 -5.12 3.21
N ARG A 359 14.15 -4.16 2.75
CA ARG A 359 13.32 -4.21 1.54
C ARG A 359 13.69 -3.08 0.59
N PRO A 360 13.53 -3.28 -0.74
CA PRO A 360 13.81 -2.23 -1.72
C PRO A 360 12.96 -0.98 -1.50
N PHE A 361 13.61 0.17 -1.62
CA PHE A 361 12.99 1.49 -1.50
C PHE A 361 13.54 2.40 -2.59
N LYS A 362 12.76 3.36 -3.04
CA LYS A 362 13.24 4.49 -3.84
C LYS A 362 12.56 5.78 -3.42
N VAL A 363 13.24 6.88 -3.60
CA VAL A 363 12.66 8.21 -3.45
C VAL A 363 11.62 8.41 -4.56
N ALA A 364 10.41 8.85 -4.21
CA ALA A 364 9.38 9.22 -5.17
C ALA A 364 9.76 10.57 -5.79
N HIS A 365 9.82 10.66 -7.12
CA HIS A 365 10.10 11.89 -7.87
C HIS A 365 8.83 12.48 -8.46
#